data_9da794f61e5b61182048435559ebafda
#
_entry.id   9da794f61e5b61182048435559ebafda
#
_cell.length_a   1.000
_cell.length_b   1.000
_cell.length_c   1.000
_cell.angle_alpha   90.00
_cell.angle_beta   90.00
_cell.angle_gamma   90.00
#
_symmetry.space_group_name_H-M   'P 1'
#
loop_
_entity.id
_entity.type
_entity.pdbx_description
1 polymer ?
#
loop_
_entity_poly.entity_id
_entity_poly.type
_entity_poly.pdbx_seq_one_letter_code
_entity_poly.pdbx_strand_id
1 'polypeptide(L)'
;MGWAANLGNKNNKVEVENKNMTSQSGRHFLQIPGPTNVPDRVLRAMAKPTIDHRGPEFAKLTHELLNDLKQIFKTMGTVVIYPSSGTGAWEASLVNTLSPGDKVLMFETGYFATLWRNMAVKLGLDVDFIPGDWRHGVDPDVVEKKLYEDKKKNIKSVMVVHNETSTGVTSRVNEVRKAMDRAGHPALLMVDTISSLGSIDYRHDEWGVDVTIGCSQKGLMLPPGLGLNAISDKALKASISARLSKSYWDWKAMINDNKLGFFPYTPATNLLYGLSESIRMLFEEGLENVFARHSRLGEATRRAVRAWGLEILCSNPEEYSNSLTAVLMPGAYNADDLRQLILKKFNMSLGTGLGKLKGKIFRIGHLGDFNELMLAGTLSGIEMGLALAKVPFSKGGVTEALDYLSTRQ
;
A
#
# COMPACT_ATOMS: atom_id res chain seq x y z
N MET A 1 48.27 -42.77 -22.27
CA MET A 1 47.30 -43.56 -21.49
C MET A 1 46.07 -42.73 -21.29
N GLY A 2 45.01 -43.12 -21.96
CA GLY A 2 43.79 -42.31 -22.11
C GLY A 2 42.87 -42.30 -20.89
N TRP A 3 42.19 -41.20 -20.75
CA TRP A 3 40.95 -41.06 -19.99
C TRP A 3 39.87 -40.50 -20.93
N ALA A 4 39.10 -41.39 -21.53
CA ALA A 4 37.87 -41.05 -22.20
C ALA A 4 36.74 -41.25 -21.19
N ALA A 5 36.18 -40.15 -20.66
CA ALA A 5 34.98 -40.19 -19.82
C ALA A 5 33.74 -40.05 -20.72
N ASN A 6 32.89 -41.03 -20.63
CA ASN A 6 31.61 -41.20 -21.29
C ASN A 6 30.63 -40.11 -20.87
N LEU A 7 30.39 -39.11 -21.73
CA LEU A 7 29.30 -38.15 -21.59
C LEU A 7 28.02 -38.74 -22.23
N GLY A 8 27.23 -39.40 -21.39
CA GLY A 8 25.90 -39.84 -21.75
C GLY A 8 25.00 -38.64 -22.07
N ASN A 9 24.61 -38.59 -23.34
CA ASN A 9 23.69 -37.63 -23.92
C ASN A 9 22.26 -37.89 -23.38
N LYS A 10 21.88 -37.19 -22.30
CA LYS A 10 20.48 -37.10 -21.87
C LYS A 10 19.88 -35.85 -22.51
N ASN A 11 19.38 -36.01 -23.73
CA ASN A 11 18.45 -35.08 -24.36
C ASN A 11 17.15 -35.05 -23.56
N ASN A 12 17.11 -34.29 -22.46
CA ASN A 12 15.86 -33.82 -21.91
C ASN A 12 15.33 -32.72 -22.82
N LYS A 13 14.56 -33.13 -23.84
CA LYS A 13 13.63 -32.24 -24.52
C LYS A 13 12.64 -31.77 -23.44
N VAL A 14 12.85 -30.57 -22.91
CA VAL A 14 11.78 -29.82 -22.30
C VAL A 14 10.82 -29.50 -23.43
N GLU A 15 9.78 -30.31 -23.61
CA GLU A 15 8.63 -29.95 -24.42
C GLU A 15 8.03 -28.70 -23.75
N VAL A 16 8.43 -27.53 -24.25
CA VAL A 16 7.66 -26.30 -24.03
C VAL A 16 6.33 -26.56 -24.73
N GLU A 17 5.32 -27.04 -24.00
CA GLU A 17 3.94 -26.96 -24.43
C GLU A 17 3.67 -25.50 -24.83
N ASN A 18 3.79 -25.19 -26.12
CA ASN A 18 3.19 -24.04 -26.76
C ASN A 18 1.66 -24.20 -26.67
N LYS A 19 1.12 -24.09 -25.44
CA LYS A 19 -0.31 -23.84 -25.27
C LYS A 19 -0.56 -22.49 -25.92
N ASN A 20 -1.21 -22.54 -27.09
CA ASN A 20 -1.75 -21.36 -27.77
C ASN A 20 -2.29 -20.37 -26.74
N MET A 21 -1.52 -19.33 -26.43
CA MET A 21 -2.04 -18.16 -25.77
C MET A 21 -2.96 -17.52 -26.80
N THR A 22 -4.24 -17.89 -26.76
CA THR A 22 -5.27 -17.19 -27.52
C THR A 22 -5.22 -15.75 -27.02
N SER A 23 -4.82 -14.85 -27.91
CA SER A 23 -4.89 -13.41 -27.68
C SER A 23 -6.31 -13.08 -27.19
N GLN A 24 -6.44 -12.64 -25.96
CA GLN A 24 -7.72 -12.17 -25.44
C GLN A 24 -7.93 -10.74 -25.94
N SER A 25 -9.06 -10.49 -26.60
CA SER A 25 -9.44 -9.15 -27.02
C SER A 25 -9.79 -8.25 -25.83
N GLY A 26 -9.60 -6.95 -25.99
CA GLY A 26 -9.90 -5.95 -24.97
C GLY A 26 -8.72 -5.67 -24.01
N ARG A 27 -8.91 -4.69 -23.14
CA ARG A 27 -7.91 -4.34 -22.11
C ARG A 27 -7.94 -5.33 -20.96
N HIS A 28 -6.77 -5.58 -20.37
CA HIS A 28 -6.68 -6.32 -19.11
C HIS A 28 -7.33 -5.52 -17.96
N PHE A 29 -8.19 -6.18 -17.18
CA PHE A 29 -8.77 -5.61 -15.97
C PHE A 29 -7.85 -5.89 -14.77
N LEU A 30 -7.05 -4.91 -14.38
CA LEU A 30 -6.16 -5.00 -13.22
C LEU A 30 -6.89 -4.53 -11.97
N GLN A 31 -7.55 -5.46 -11.26
CA GLN A 31 -8.38 -5.17 -10.08
C GLN A 31 -7.78 -5.73 -8.78
N ILE A 32 -6.46 -5.73 -8.71
CA ILE A 32 -5.71 -6.04 -7.49
C ILE A 32 -5.59 -4.78 -6.61
N PRO A 33 -5.35 -4.91 -5.29
CA PRO A 33 -5.12 -3.76 -4.41
C PRO A 33 -3.73 -3.11 -4.60
N GLY A 34 -3.34 -2.91 -5.84
CA GLY A 34 -2.06 -2.36 -6.28
C GLY A 34 -0.98 -3.43 -6.52
N PRO A 35 -0.10 -3.13 -7.50
CA PRO A 35 -0.06 -1.89 -8.29
C PRO A 35 -1.38 -1.59 -8.99
N THR A 36 -1.74 -0.30 -9.06
CA THR A 36 -2.98 0.15 -9.71
C THR A 36 -2.80 0.30 -11.22
N ASN A 37 -3.90 0.43 -11.95
CA ASN A 37 -3.85 0.92 -13.32
C ASN A 37 -3.15 2.28 -13.35
N VAL A 38 -2.30 2.49 -14.34
CA VAL A 38 -1.61 3.77 -14.55
C VAL A 38 -2.40 4.55 -15.60
N PRO A 39 -2.88 5.77 -15.31
CA PRO A 39 -3.60 6.58 -16.28
C PRO A 39 -2.77 6.92 -17.50
N ASP A 40 -3.39 7.00 -18.67
CA ASP A 40 -2.70 7.36 -19.92
C ASP A 40 -1.98 8.72 -19.84
N ARG A 41 -2.51 9.67 -19.05
CA ARG A 41 -1.85 10.97 -18.81
C ARG A 41 -0.51 10.78 -18.10
N VAL A 42 -0.46 9.93 -17.08
CA VAL A 42 0.75 9.61 -16.32
C VAL A 42 1.75 8.87 -17.22
N LEU A 43 1.30 7.89 -18.01
CA LEU A 43 2.16 7.19 -18.97
C LEU A 43 2.81 8.14 -19.98
N ARG A 44 2.02 9.07 -20.56
CA ARG A 44 2.54 10.11 -21.47
C ARG A 44 3.53 11.05 -20.79
N ALA A 45 3.30 11.42 -19.52
CA ALA A 45 4.24 12.24 -18.77
C ALA A 45 5.58 11.53 -18.58
N MET A 46 5.55 10.24 -18.28
CA MET A 46 6.74 9.40 -18.09
C MET A 46 7.51 9.15 -19.40
N ALA A 47 6.87 9.25 -20.55
CA ALA A 47 7.51 9.05 -21.85
C ALA A 47 8.34 10.26 -22.34
N LYS A 48 8.44 11.33 -21.56
CA LYS A 48 9.28 12.50 -21.89
C LYS A 48 10.76 12.12 -21.88
N PRO A 49 11.59 12.79 -22.72
CA PRO A 49 13.04 12.67 -22.66
C PRO A 49 13.57 13.00 -21.28
N THR A 50 14.59 12.25 -20.85
CA THR A 50 15.31 12.54 -19.59
C THR A 50 16.06 13.86 -19.70
N ILE A 51 16.05 14.66 -18.63
CA ILE A 51 16.80 15.92 -18.51
C ILE A 51 18.01 15.76 -17.61
N ASP A 52 18.89 16.75 -17.61
CA ASP A 52 20.01 16.83 -16.68
C ASP A 52 19.48 16.94 -15.23
N HIS A 53 19.72 15.90 -14.44
CA HIS A 53 19.28 15.81 -13.04
C HIS A 53 20.07 16.74 -12.09
N ARG A 54 21.01 17.54 -12.59
CA ARG A 54 21.71 18.61 -11.87
C ARG A 54 21.48 19.98 -12.49
N GLY A 55 20.60 20.07 -13.48
CA GLY A 55 20.21 21.30 -14.13
C GLY A 55 19.07 22.03 -13.42
N PRO A 56 18.84 23.32 -13.79
CA PRO A 56 17.83 24.16 -13.13
C PRO A 56 16.40 23.68 -13.35
N GLU A 57 16.11 23.04 -14.49
CA GLU A 57 14.81 22.47 -14.80
C GLU A 57 14.46 21.34 -13.83
N PHE A 58 15.44 20.47 -13.54
CA PHE A 58 15.25 19.38 -12.58
C PHE A 58 15.10 19.91 -11.15
N ALA A 59 15.87 20.92 -10.75
CA ALA A 59 15.73 21.55 -9.45
C ALA A 59 14.32 22.13 -9.24
N LYS A 60 13.77 22.79 -10.26
CA LYS A 60 12.38 23.28 -10.25
C LYS A 60 11.38 22.15 -10.05
N LEU A 61 11.49 21.07 -10.85
CA LEU A 61 10.62 19.89 -10.73
C LEU A 61 10.67 19.30 -9.32
N THR A 62 11.86 19.15 -8.74
CA THR A 62 12.02 18.59 -7.39
C THR A 62 11.35 19.47 -6.35
N HIS A 63 11.55 20.79 -6.38
CA HIS A 63 10.93 21.69 -5.41
C HIS A 63 9.41 21.69 -5.51
N GLU A 64 8.84 21.70 -6.72
CA GLU A 64 7.39 21.59 -6.97
C GLU A 64 6.86 20.28 -6.38
N LEU A 65 7.48 19.13 -6.70
CA LEU A 65 7.06 17.84 -6.21
C LEU A 65 7.09 17.72 -4.68
N LEU A 66 8.16 18.21 -4.03
CA LEU A 66 8.25 18.16 -2.58
C LEU A 66 7.19 19.03 -1.90
N ASN A 67 6.84 20.17 -2.49
CA ASN A 67 5.76 21.03 -1.99
C ASN A 67 4.38 20.41 -2.19
N ASP A 68 4.14 19.83 -3.36
CA ASP A 68 2.86 19.18 -3.68
C ASP A 68 2.63 17.93 -2.81
N LEU A 69 3.67 17.14 -2.57
CA LEU A 69 3.60 15.98 -1.66
C LEU A 69 3.28 16.38 -0.22
N LYS A 70 3.69 17.56 0.25
CA LYS A 70 3.27 18.06 1.57
C LYS A 70 1.76 18.18 1.67
N GLN A 71 1.10 18.63 0.60
CA GLN A 71 -0.36 18.72 0.56
C GLN A 71 -1.01 17.32 0.56
N ILE A 72 -0.42 16.35 -0.16
CA ILE A 72 -0.90 14.95 -0.17
C ILE A 72 -0.80 14.31 1.23
N PHE A 73 0.30 14.57 1.97
CA PHE A 73 0.47 14.08 3.33
C PHE A 73 -0.27 14.92 4.38
N LYS A 74 -0.77 16.10 4.01
CA LYS A 74 -1.30 17.12 4.94
C LYS A 74 -0.26 17.45 6.01
N THR A 75 0.95 17.91 5.59
CA THR A 75 2.07 18.24 6.47
C THR A 75 2.78 19.52 6.06
N MET A 76 3.28 20.26 7.03
CA MET A 76 4.26 21.35 6.84
C MET A 76 5.71 20.87 7.04
N GLY A 77 5.88 19.60 7.48
CA GLY A 77 7.16 18.98 7.77
C GLY A 77 7.99 18.69 6.53
N THR A 78 9.01 17.86 6.72
CA THR A 78 9.92 17.43 5.65
C THR A 78 9.34 16.25 4.89
N VAL A 79 9.42 16.28 3.55
CA VAL A 79 9.10 15.12 2.70
C VAL A 79 10.33 14.72 1.91
N VAL A 80 10.56 13.43 1.77
CA VAL A 80 11.66 12.85 0.95
C VAL A 80 11.11 11.78 0.00
N ILE A 81 11.78 11.66 -1.15
CA ILE A 81 11.44 10.72 -2.23
C ILE A 81 12.65 9.82 -2.47
N TYR A 82 12.44 8.51 -2.59
CA TYR A 82 13.48 7.54 -2.91
C TYR A 82 13.14 6.80 -4.21
N PRO A 83 14.11 6.54 -5.10
CA PRO A 83 13.98 5.51 -6.14
C PRO A 83 13.88 4.13 -5.47
N SER A 84 12.67 3.69 -5.13
CA SER A 84 12.42 2.50 -4.32
C SER A 84 10.94 2.07 -4.38
N SER A 85 10.55 1.21 -3.47
CA SER A 85 9.16 0.89 -3.13
C SER A 85 8.84 1.36 -1.72
N GLY A 86 7.58 1.21 -1.28
CA GLY A 86 7.21 1.45 0.11
C GLY A 86 8.02 0.63 1.12
N THR A 87 8.47 -0.57 0.73
CA THR A 87 9.35 -1.42 1.57
C THR A 87 10.68 -0.74 1.87
N GLY A 88 11.31 -0.07 0.88
CA GLY A 88 12.51 0.71 1.15
C GLY A 88 12.25 1.96 2.01
N ALA A 89 11.07 2.58 1.88
CA ALA A 89 10.67 3.68 2.76
C ALA A 89 10.39 3.21 4.21
N TRP A 90 9.97 1.95 4.43
CA TRP A 90 9.94 1.32 5.76
C TRP A 90 11.35 1.27 6.36
N GLU A 91 12.32 0.73 5.60
CA GLU A 91 13.71 0.63 6.04
C GLU A 91 14.29 2.01 6.34
N ALA A 92 14.07 2.99 5.43
CA ALA A 92 14.50 4.37 5.61
C ALA A 92 13.97 4.98 6.93
N SER A 93 12.70 4.74 7.28
CA SER A 93 12.12 5.23 8.54
C SER A 93 12.84 4.67 9.77
N LEU A 94 13.13 3.36 9.78
CA LEU A 94 13.77 2.67 10.89
C LEU A 94 15.23 3.07 11.06
N VAL A 95 16.02 3.04 9.97
CA VAL A 95 17.45 3.29 10.07
C VAL A 95 17.80 4.75 10.36
N ASN A 96 16.89 5.68 10.07
CA ASN A 96 17.08 7.08 10.40
C ASN A 96 16.64 7.46 11.81
N THR A 97 15.84 6.67 12.50
CA THR A 97 15.25 7.09 13.78
C THR A 97 15.63 6.19 14.97
N LEU A 98 16.18 5.00 14.70
CA LEU A 98 16.41 3.98 15.72
C LEU A 98 17.86 3.51 15.76
N SER A 99 18.22 2.85 16.86
CA SER A 99 19.52 2.26 17.13
C SER A 99 19.39 0.75 17.34
N PRO A 100 20.45 -0.06 17.15
CA PRO A 100 20.42 -1.47 17.45
C PRO A 100 19.93 -1.73 18.89
N GLY A 101 19.00 -2.67 19.05
CA GLY A 101 18.39 -3.03 20.34
C GLY A 101 17.27 -2.10 20.82
N ASP A 102 16.95 -1.03 20.09
CA ASP A 102 15.81 -0.17 20.44
C ASP A 102 14.51 -0.98 20.38
N LYS A 103 13.66 -0.77 21.40
CA LYS A 103 12.38 -1.45 21.51
C LYS A 103 11.31 -0.72 20.70
N VAL A 104 10.54 -1.47 19.92
CA VAL A 104 9.41 -0.96 19.13
C VAL A 104 8.14 -1.77 19.41
N LEU A 105 6.99 -1.10 19.42
CA LEU A 105 5.67 -1.70 19.61
C LEU A 105 4.96 -1.79 18.26
N MET A 106 4.53 -3.00 17.88
CA MET A 106 3.86 -3.28 16.62
C MET A 106 2.64 -4.19 16.83
N PHE A 107 1.75 -4.25 15.84
CA PHE A 107 0.48 -4.98 15.93
C PHE A 107 0.27 -5.86 14.70
N GLU A 108 -0.16 -7.12 14.91
CA GLU A 108 -0.39 -8.09 13.84
C GLU A 108 -1.76 -7.88 13.17
N THR A 109 -1.92 -6.77 12.43
CA THR A 109 -3.14 -6.47 11.68
C THR A 109 -3.23 -7.22 10.35
N GLY A 110 -2.11 -7.77 9.86
CA GLY A 110 -2.07 -8.54 8.63
C GLY A 110 -0.66 -8.88 8.15
N TYR A 111 -0.59 -9.23 6.87
CA TYR A 111 0.66 -9.69 6.25
C TYR A 111 1.71 -8.58 6.15
N PHE A 112 1.30 -7.33 5.81
CA PHE A 112 2.26 -6.24 5.65
C PHE A 112 2.79 -5.75 7.00
N ALA A 113 1.97 -5.75 8.04
CA ALA A 113 2.43 -5.55 9.42
C ALA A 113 3.48 -6.60 9.82
N THR A 114 3.26 -7.88 9.48
CA THR A 114 4.21 -8.97 9.71
C THR A 114 5.51 -8.79 8.92
N LEU A 115 5.44 -8.34 7.66
CA LEU A 115 6.64 -8.07 6.86
C LEU A 115 7.47 -6.91 7.44
N TRP A 116 6.82 -5.84 7.86
CA TRP A 116 7.52 -4.70 8.48
C TRP A 116 8.15 -5.09 9.82
N ARG A 117 7.43 -5.87 10.62
CA ARG A 117 7.98 -6.49 11.84
C ARG A 117 9.23 -7.34 11.54
N ASN A 118 9.18 -8.18 10.51
CA ASN A 118 10.32 -9.01 10.14
C ASN A 118 11.53 -8.18 9.71
N MET A 119 11.31 -7.06 9.05
CA MET A 119 12.37 -6.09 8.71
C MET A 119 12.97 -5.49 9.98
N ALA A 120 12.15 -5.03 10.93
CA ALA A 120 12.61 -4.47 12.20
C ALA A 120 13.51 -5.46 12.97
N VAL A 121 13.11 -6.73 13.04
CA VAL A 121 13.91 -7.81 13.66
C VAL A 121 15.24 -8.00 12.92
N LYS A 122 15.26 -8.02 11.59
CA LYS A 122 16.49 -8.16 10.80
C LYS A 122 17.46 -6.99 10.98
N LEU A 123 16.95 -5.80 11.27
CA LEU A 123 17.75 -4.63 11.61
C LEU A 123 18.25 -4.61 13.06
N GLY A 124 17.93 -5.65 13.84
CA GLY A 124 18.40 -5.79 15.23
C GLY A 124 17.59 -5.01 16.25
N LEU A 125 16.32 -4.69 15.96
CA LEU A 125 15.40 -4.05 16.89
C LEU A 125 14.72 -5.09 17.80
N ASP A 126 14.40 -4.69 19.04
CA ASP A 126 13.57 -5.45 19.98
C ASP A 126 12.09 -5.17 19.69
N VAL A 127 11.36 -6.15 19.15
CA VAL A 127 9.98 -5.96 18.68
C VAL A 127 8.98 -6.59 19.64
N ASP A 128 8.19 -5.76 20.34
CA ASP A 128 6.97 -6.18 21.03
C ASP A 128 5.82 -6.24 19.99
N PHE A 129 5.54 -7.44 19.46
CA PHE A 129 4.56 -7.67 18.40
C PHE A 129 3.27 -8.25 18.99
N ILE A 130 2.25 -7.41 19.09
CA ILE A 130 0.95 -7.77 19.67
C ILE A 130 0.17 -8.62 18.67
N PRO A 131 -0.21 -9.87 19.02
CA PRO A 131 -0.94 -10.75 18.12
C PRO A 131 -2.32 -10.21 17.79
N GLY A 132 -2.79 -10.49 16.56
CA GLY A 132 -4.10 -10.09 16.06
C GLY A 132 -4.75 -11.17 15.19
N ASP A 133 -6.05 -11.01 14.98
CA ASP A 133 -6.88 -11.96 14.22
C ASP A 133 -6.91 -11.70 12.70
N TRP A 134 -6.33 -10.57 12.26
CA TRP A 134 -6.36 -10.10 10.88
C TRP A 134 -7.75 -9.66 10.40
N ARG A 135 -8.65 -9.37 11.32
CA ARG A 135 -10.02 -8.91 11.04
C ARG A 135 -10.31 -7.53 11.63
N HIS A 136 -9.42 -7.04 12.50
CA HIS A 136 -9.53 -5.76 13.19
C HIS A 136 -8.25 -4.94 13.04
N GLY A 137 -8.40 -3.60 13.15
CA GLY A 137 -7.31 -2.65 13.21
C GLY A 137 -6.59 -2.67 14.55
N VAL A 138 -5.66 -1.72 14.73
CA VAL A 138 -4.98 -1.54 16.00
C VAL A 138 -5.97 -1.06 17.06
N ASP A 139 -6.01 -1.76 18.20
CA ASP A 139 -6.79 -1.38 19.36
C ASP A 139 -6.07 -0.28 20.16
N PRO A 140 -6.63 0.95 20.23
CA PRO A 140 -6.03 2.07 20.97
C PRO A 140 -5.87 1.79 22.47
N ASP A 141 -6.76 1.04 23.08
CA ASP A 141 -6.69 0.73 24.52
C ASP A 141 -5.50 -0.19 24.83
N VAL A 142 -5.18 -1.11 23.92
CA VAL A 142 -3.96 -1.92 24.03
C VAL A 142 -2.70 -1.09 23.88
N VAL A 143 -2.71 -0.09 22.96
CA VAL A 143 -1.60 0.86 22.82
C VAL A 143 -1.39 1.64 24.11
N GLU A 144 -2.45 2.23 24.67
CA GLU A 144 -2.39 3.00 25.92
C GLU A 144 -1.84 2.18 27.06
N LYS A 145 -2.39 0.97 27.27
CA LYS A 145 -1.95 0.03 28.31
C LYS A 145 -0.48 -0.29 28.19
N LYS A 146 0.00 -0.70 27.00
CA LYS A 146 1.39 -1.07 26.75
C LYS A 146 2.35 0.09 27.03
N LEU A 147 2.00 1.30 26.62
CA LEU A 147 2.81 2.48 26.84
C LEU A 147 2.77 2.95 28.31
N TYR A 148 1.64 2.81 28.97
CA TYR A 148 1.50 3.12 30.40
C TYR A 148 2.32 2.17 31.26
N GLU A 149 2.40 0.86 30.89
CA GLU A 149 3.21 -0.16 31.56
C GLU A 149 4.71 0.05 31.35
N ASP A 150 5.15 0.69 30.27
CA ASP A 150 6.55 1.02 29.99
C ASP A 150 7.04 2.23 30.81
N LYS A 151 7.14 2.08 32.14
CA LYS A 151 7.56 3.15 33.06
C LYS A 151 8.95 3.70 32.76
N LYS A 152 9.83 2.89 32.15
CA LYS A 152 11.20 3.32 31.81
C LYS A 152 11.30 4.02 30.45
N LYS A 153 10.19 4.13 29.70
CA LYS A 153 10.13 4.73 28.36
C LYS A 153 11.14 4.07 27.39
N ASN A 154 11.23 2.74 27.43
CA ASN A 154 12.10 1.96 26.58
C ASN A 154 11.58 1.85 25.15
N ILE A 155 10.25 1.85 24.96
CA ILE A 155 9.63 1.82 23.63
C ILE A 155 9.97 3.13 22.90
N LYS A 156 10.70 3.02 21.78
CA LYS A 156 11.14 4.17 20.98
C LYS A 156 10.16 4.54 19.88
N SER A 157 9.39 3.56 19.39
CA SER A 157 8.39 3.79 18.35
C SER A 157 7.18 2.89 18.50
N VAL A 158 6.00 3.43 18.19
CA VAL A 158 4.77 2.69 17.90
C VAL A 158 4.61 2.68 16.39
N MET A 159 4.48 1.50 15.79
CA MET A 159 4.45 1.30 14.34
C MET A 159 3.10 0.71 13.94
N VAL A 160 2.36 1.43 13.10
CA VAL A 160 0.98 1.12 12.72
C VAL A 160 0.84 1.06 11.21
N VAL A 161 0.22 0.01 10.69
CA VAL A 161 -0.27 -0.02 9.31
C VAL A 161 -1.65 0.62 9.28
N HIS A 162 -1.78 1.78 8.62
CA HIS A 162 -3.04 2.52 8.53
C HIS A 162 -4.08 1.71 7.76
N ASN A 163 -3.73 1.24 6.56
CA ASN A 163 -4.61 0.41 5.74
C ASN A 163 -3.90 -0.90 5.37
N GLU A 164 -4.27 -1.98 6.00
CA GLU A 164 -3.65 -3.29 5.78
C GLU A 164 -4.16 -3.92 4.48
N THR A 165 -3.32 -3.88 3.46
CA THR A 165 -3.69 -4.32 2.10
C THR A 165 -4.02 -5.81 2.01
N SER A 166 -3.54 -6.62 2.93
CA SER A 166 -3.81 -8.07 2.94
C SER A 166 -5.20 -8.43 3.46
N THR A 167 -5.82 -7.54 4.25
CA THR A 167 -7.05 -7.81 4.98
C THR A 167 -8.21 -6.87 4.66
N GLY A 168 -7.91 -5.67 4.12
CA GLY A 168 -8.90 -4.62 3.92
C GLY A 168 -9.36 -3.97 5.23
N VAL A 169 -8.47 -3.96 6.22
CA VAL A 169 -8.70 -3.34 7.54
C VAL A 169 -7.96 -2.02 7.63
N THR A 170 -8.64 -0.99 8.10
CA THR A 170 -8.07 0.35 8.34
C THR A 170 -7.97 0.62 9.85
N SER A 171 -6.77 0.91 10.36
CA SER A 171 -6.54 1.29 11.76
C SER A 171 -6.86 2.77 11.98
N ARG A 172 -7.47 3.10 13.10
CA ARG A 172 -7.84 4.48 13.50
C ARG A 172 -6.63 5.21 14.10
N VAL A 173 -5.76 5.75 13.24
CA VAL A 173 -4.46 6.35 13.62
C VAL A 173 -4.63 7.52 14.60
N ASN A 174 -5.65 8.36 14.41
CA ASN A 174 -5.97 9.46 15.33
C ASN A 174 -6.28 8.95 16.75
N GLU A 175 -6.98 7.83 16.90
CA GLU A 175 -7.26 7.23 18.21
C GLU A 175 -6.00 6.60 18.83
N VAL A 176 -5.14 5.99 18.00
CA VAL A 176 -3.81 5.52 18.46
C VAL A 176 -3.00 6.71 19.01
N ARG A 177 -2.98 7.85 18.30
CA ARG A 177 -2.28 9.05 18.79
C ARG A 177 -2.83 9.52 20.12
N LYS A 178 -4.15 9.63 20.26
CA LYS A 178 -4.81 10.00 21.53
C LYS A 178 -4.44 9.04 22.67
N ALA A 179 -4.37 7.73 22.40
CA ALA A 179 -3.94 6.73 23.38
C ALA A 179 -2.49 6.94 23.83
N MET A 180 -1.58 7.23 22.88
CA MET A 180 -0.20 7.58 23.20
C MET A 180 -0.09 8.85 24.07
N ASP A 181 -0.92 9.85 23.79
CA ASP A 181 -0.97 11.12 24.55
C ASP A 181 -1.49 10.89 25.97
N ARG A 182 -2.56 10.08 26.15
CA ARG A 182 -3.07 9.72 27.48
C ARG A 182 -2.04 8.96 28.31
N ALA A 183 -1.25 8.09 27.67
CA ALA A 183 -0.14 7.39 28.32
C ALA A 183 1.05 8.31 28.65
N GLY A 184 1.07 9.55 28.15
CA GLY A 184 2.18 10.50 28.34
C GLY A 184 3.52 9.92 27.85
N HIS A 185 3.52 9.21 26.70
CA HIS A 185 4.68 8.46 26.25
C HIS A 185 5.41 9.15 25.09
N PRO A 186 6.77 9.29 25.14
CA PRO A 186 7.55 10.04 24.16
C PRO A 186 7.85 9.28 22.87
N ALA A 187 7.44 8.02 22.72
CA ALA A 187 7.70 7.21 21.52
C ALA A 187 7.30 7.95 20.22
N LEU A 188 7.99 7.66 19.13
CA LEU A 188 7.59 8.09 17.81
C LEU A 188 6.35 7.31 17.35
N LEU A 189 5.45 7.95 16.63
CA LEU A 189 4.38 7.28 15.89
C LEU A 189 4.79 7.17 14.43
N MET A 190 4.99 5.95 13.95
CA MET A 190 5.29 5.65 12.54
C MET A 190 4.10 4.97 11.88
N VAL A 191 3.68 5.47 10.74
CA VAL A 191 2.47 5.00 10.06
C VAL A 191 2.75 4.62 8.63
N ASP A 192 2.45 3.37 8.29
CA ASP A 192 2.42 2.90 6.90
C ASP A 192 1.10 3.30 6.25
N THR A 193 1.17 4.18 5.27
CA THR A 193 0.05 4.61 4.44
C THR A 193 0.16 4.11 3.00
N ILE A 194 0.97 3.11 2.74
CA ILE A 194 1.27 2.62 1.39
C ILE A 194 -0.01 2.42 0.57
N SER A 195 -1.06 1.85 1.12
CA SER A 195 -2.31 1.61 0.40
C SER A 195 -3.47 2.54 0.75
N SER A 196 -3.23 3.56 1.55
CA SER A 196 -4.22 4.59 1.91
C SER A 196 -3.90 5.98 1.36
N LEU A 197 -2.63 6.35 1.25
CA LEU A 197 -2.22 7.66 0.77
C LEU A 197 -2.78 7.95 -0.63
N GLY A 198 -3.45 9.09 -0.79
CA GLY A 198 -4.12 9.46 -2.04
C GLY A 198 -5.41 8.67 -2.34
N SER A 199 -5.94 7.88 -1.37
CA SER A 199 -7.19 7.13 -1.51
C SER A 199 -8.11 7.23 -0.31
N ILE A 200 -7.54 7.38 0.88
CA ILE A 200 -8.25 7.51 2.17
C ILE A 200 -7.76 8.81 2.81
N ASP A 201 -8.63 9.57 3.46
CA ASP A 201 -8.22 10.76 4.20
C ASP A 201 -7.17 10.40 5.25
N TYR A 202 -6.04 11.08 5.16
CA TYR A 202 -4.90 10.90 6.05
C TYR A 202 -4.28 12.26 6.37
N ARG A 203 -3.95 12.51 7.64
CA ARG A 203 -3.56 13.82 8.14
C ARG A 203 -2.33 13.72 9.04
N HIS A 204 -1.14 13.82 8.42
CA HIS A 204 0.13 13.63 9.12
C HIS A 204 0.28 14.53 10.35
N ASP A 205 0.17 15.85 10.16
CA ASP A 205 0.39 16.81 11.24
C ASP A 205 -0.76 16.82 12.26
N GLU A 206 -2.01 16.83 11.78
CA GLU A 206 -3.18 16.88 12.66
C GLU A 206 -3.28 15.65 13.57
N TRP A 207 -2.89 14.49 13.07
CA TRP A 207 -2.87 13.26 13.87
C TRP A 207 -1.55 13.04 14.61
N GLY A 208 -0.64 14.02 14.63
CA GLY A 208 0.61 13.99 15.37
C GLY A 208 1.51 12.78 15.00
N VAL A 209 1.51 12.41 13.73
CA VAL A 209 2.38 11.33 13.24
C VAL A 209 3.80 11.83 13.09
N ASP A 210 4.78 11.01 13.47
CA ASP A 210 6.19 11.38 13.40
C ASP A 210 6.84 10.97 12.09
N VAL A 211 6.51 9.78 11.57
CA VAL A 211 6.98 9.33 10.26
C VAL A 211 5.83 8.66 9.51
N THR A 212 5.54 9.15 8.32
CA THR A 212 4.61 8.50 7.39
C THR A 212 5.35 7.85 6.25
N ILE A 213 4.94 6.64 5.89
CA ILE A 213 5.49 5.86 4.79
C ILE A 213 4.48 5.79 3.65
N GLY A 214 4.89 6.16 2.43
CA GLY A 214 4.07 6.09 1.23
C GLY A 214 4.82 5.46 0.05
N CYS A 215 4.14 5.28 -1.06
CA CYS A 215 4.73 4.79 -2.31
C CYS A 215 3.97 5.24 -3.55
N SER A 216 4.57 5.04 -4.72
CA SER A 216 4.01 5.49 -6.00
C SER A 216 2.85 4.65 -6.55
N GLN A 217 2.87 3.32 -6.36
CA GLN A 217 2.05 2.36 -7.11
C GLN A 217 0.66 2.06 -6.53
N LYS A 218 0.14 2.93 -5.69
CA LYS A 218 -1.17 2.82 -5.02
C LYS A 218 -2.05 4.01 -5.37
N GLY A 219 -2.53 4.78 -4.39
CA GLY A 219 -3.35 5.96 -4.64
C GLY A 219 -2.69 7.04 -5.49
N LEU A 220 -1.36 7.06 -5.59
CA LEU A 220 -0.63 7.94 -6.49
C LEU A 220 -0.56 7.45 -7.93
N MET A 221 -1.16 6.34 -8.29
CA MET A 221 -1.45 5.90 -9.66
C MET A 221 -0.23 5.79 -10.61
N LEU A 222 0.99 5.58 -10.07
CA LEU A 222 2.19 5.37 -10.87
C LEU A 222 2.58 3.89 -10.93
N PRO A 223 3.52 3.51 -11.80
CA PRO A 223 4.24 2.26 -11.65
C PRO A 223 4.99 2.19 -10.31
N PRO A 224 5.32 0.98 -9.80
CA PRO A 224 6.28 0.82 -8.71
C PRO A 224 7.61 1.49 -9.04
N GLY A 225 8.26 2.13 -8.07
CA GLY A 225 9.59 2.70 -8.25
C GLY A 225 9.90 3.91 -7.38
N LEU A 226 8.92 4.46 -6.65
CA LEU A 226 9.15 5.53 -5.66
C LEU A 226 8.63 5.12 -4.28
N GLY A 227 9.48 5.31 -3.26
CA GLY A 227 9.15 5.30 -1.85
C GLY A 227 9.15 6.72 -1.30
N LEU A 228 8.31 6.99 -0.31
CA LEU A 228 8.09 8.33 0.24
C LEU A 228 8.12 8.29 1.77
N ASN A 229 8.72 9.30 2.40
CA ASN A 229 8.51 9.58 3.82
C ASN A 229 8.09 11.04 4.03
N ALA A 230 7.07 11.25 4.87
CA ALA A 230 6.85 12.54 5.54
C ALA A 230 7.38 12.43 6.98
N ILE A 231 8.06 13.47 7.46
CA ILE A 231 8.93 13.41 8.63
C ILE A 231 8.67 14.63 9.51
N SER A 232 8.28 14.43 10.78
CA SER A 232 8.10 15.47 11.77
C SER A 232 9.44 16.01 12.31
N ASP A 233 9.44 17.20 12.91
CA ASP A 233 10.60 17.74 13.62
C ASP A 233 11.08 16.82 14.75
N LYS A 234 10.16 16.10 15.42
CA LYS A 234 10.50 15.14 16.46
C LYS A 234 11.26 13.95 15.90
N ALA A 235 10.85 13.43 14.74
CA ALA A 235 11.58 12.36 14.05
C ALA A 235 12.95 12.84 13.51
N LEU A 236 13.03 14.08 13.01
CA LEU A 236 14.31 14.67 12.61
C LEU A 236 15.28 14.81 13.80
N LYS A 237 14.79 15.22 14.98
CA LYS A 237 15.60 15.24 16.20
C LYS A 237 16.08 13.86 16.60
N ALA A 238 15.22 12.83 16.54
CA ALA A 238 15.59 11.45 16.81
C ALA A 238 16.68 10.95 15.84
N SER A 239 16.65 11.40 14.59
CA SER A 239 17.63 10.99 13.57
C SER A 239 19.09 11.41 13.87
N ILE A 240 19.29 12.43 14.71
CA ILE A 240 20.62 12.89 15.11
C ILE A 240 21.36 11.84 15.95
N SER A 241 20.63 11.10 16.79
CA SER A 241 21.17 10.09 17.70
C SER A 241 21.01 8.65 17.23
N ALA A 242 20.29 8.42 16.13
CA ALA A 242 20.05 7.10 15.56
C ALA A 242 21.34 6.45 15.01
N ARG A 243 21.59 5.18 15.37
CA ARG A 243 22.85 4.47 15.09
C ARG A 243 22.69 3.24 14.19
N LEU A 244 21.52 2.92 13.71
CA LEU A 244 21.39 1.92 12.65
C LEU A 244 22.18 2.38 11.42
N SER A 245 22.91 1.46 10.79
CA SER A 245 23.73 1.76 9.61
C SER A 245 22.85 2.22 8.45
N LYS A 246 23.20 3.31 7.83
CA LYS A 246 22.51 3.86 6.67
C LYS A 246 23.50 4.56 5.72
N SER A 247 23.21 4.53 4.44
CA SER A 247 23.92 5.26 3.39
C SER A 247 22.91 5.74 2.36
N TYR A 248 22.34 4.82 1.58
CA TYR A 248 21.33 5.16 0.57
C TYR A 248 20.08 5.87 1.15
N TRP A 249 19.69 5.50 2.36
CA TRP A 249 18.51 6.02 3.06
C TRP A 249 18.78 7.25 3.95
N ASP A 250 19.98 7.81 3.96
CA ASP A 250 20.34 8.88 4.90
C ASP A 250 19.52 10.15 4.65
N TRP A 251 18.63 10.47 5.58
CA TRP A 251 17.80 11.68 5.53
C TRP A 251 18.62 12.97 5.51
N LYS A 252 19.75 12.99 6.22
CA LYS A 252 20.61 14.19 6.26
C LYS A 252 21.15 14.53 4.89
N ALA A 253 21.69 13.55 4.17
CA ALA A 253 22.16 13.71 2.81
C ALA A 253 21.01 14.12 1.87
N MET A 254 19.89 13.39 1.93
CA MET A 254 18.72 13.65 1.10
C MET A 254 18.17 15.07 1.31
N ILE A 255 17.96 15.49 2.55
CA ILE A 255 17.40 16.82 2.88
C ILE A 255 18.34 17.93 2.43
N ASN A 256 19.67 17.75 2.58
CA ASN A 256 20.64 18.77 2.15
C ASN A 256 20.59 18.97 0.64
N ASP A 257 20.55 17.90 -0.15
CA ASP A 257 20.50 18.00 -1.60
C ASP A 257 19.12 18.46 -2.09
N ASN A 258 18.04 18.02 -1.45
CA ASN A 258 16.66 18.45 -1.78
C ASN A 258 16.47 19.97 -1.57
N LYS A 259 17.17 20.62 -0.62
CA LYS A 259 17.16 22.08 -0.47
C LYS A 259 17.66 22.80 -1.71
N LEU A 260 18.55 22.19 -2.46
CA LEU A 260 19.10 22.71 -3.72
C LEU A 260 18.30 22.22 -4.95
N GLY A 261 17.27 21.40 -4.73
CA GLY A 261 16.47 20.77 -5.79
C GLY A 261 17.10 19.51 -6.38
N PHE A 262 18.07 18.88 -5.69
CA PHE A 262 18.80 17.71 -6.19
C PHE A 262 18.65 16.50 -5.25
N PHE A 263 19.23 15.38 -5.66
CA PHE A 263 19.30 14.14 -4.91
C PHE A 263 20.76 13.73 -4.70
N PRO A 264 21.11 13.02 -3.59
CA PRO A 264 22.50 12.57 -3.34
C PRO A 264 22.95 11.46 -4.31
N TYR A 265 22.05 10.97 -5.15
CA TYR A 265 22.29 9.97 -6.19
C TYR A 265 21.39 10.25 -7.41
N THR A 266 21.61 9.54 -8.52
CA THR A 266 20.80 9.71 -9.72
C THR A 266 19.34 9.31 -9.47
N PRO A 267 18.38 10.23 -9.60
CA PRO A 267 16.97 9.97 -9.33
C PRO A 267 16.26 9.31 -10.51
N ALA A 268 15.07 8.77 -10.27
CA ALA A 268 14.21 8.18 -11.30
C ALA A 268 13.41 9.26 -12.05
N THR A 269 14.07 10.09 -12.86
CA THR A 269 13.51 11.31 -13.49
C THR A 269 12.17 11.09 -14.16
N ASN A 270 12.02 10.02 -14.97
CA ASN A 270 10.77 9.75 -15.67
C ASN A 270 9.62 9.39 -14.72
N LEU A 271 9.90 8.72 -13.61
CA LEU A 271 8.90 8.50 -12.55
C LEU A 271 8.53 9.81 -11.84
N LEU A 272 9.45 10.74 -11.68
CA LEU A 272 9.15 12.06 -11.11
C LEU A 272 8.25 12.89 -12.03
N TYR A 273 8.41 12.82 -13.35
CA TYR A 273 7.45 13.39 -14.29
C TYR A 273 6.05 12.78 -14.13
N GLY A 274 5.98 11.44 -14.01
CA GLY A 274 4.73 10.75 -13.76
C GLY A 274 4.10 11.16 -12.43
N LEU A 275 4.91 11.34 -11.38
CA LEU A 275 4.45 11.77 -10.06
C LEU A 275 3.85 13.17 -10.11
N SER A 276 4.49 14.11 -10.79
CA SER A 276 3.97 15.47 -11.00
C SER A 276 2.60 15.45 -11.69
N GLU A 277 2.46 14.64 -12.75
CA GLU A 277 1.18 14.51 -13.46
C GLU A 277 0.11 13.85 -12.59
N SER A 278 0.45 12.80 -11.86
CA SER A 278 -0.46 12.11 -10.95
C SER A 278 -0.98 13.03 -9.83
N ILE A 279 -0.10 13.79 -9.19
CA ILE A 279 -0.50 14.74 -8.15
C ILE A 279 -1.39 15.84 -8.74
N ARG A 280 -1.08 16.32 -9.94
CA ARG A 280 -1.93 17.29 -10.66
C ARG A 280 -3.34 16.74 -10.89
N MET A 281 -3.48 15.47 -11.31
CA MET A 281 -4.79 14.82 -11.46
C MET A 281 -5.56 14.77 -10.15
N LEU A 282 -4.88 14.43 -9.03
CA LEU A 282 -5.51 14.41 -7.70
C LEU A 282 -5.99 15.80 -7.27
N PHE A 283 -5.22 16.85 -7.59
CA PHE A 283 -5.61 18.23 -7.27
C PHE A 283 -6.70 18.77 -8.18
N GLU A 284 -6.73 18.38 -9.45
CA GLU A 284 -7.83 18.72 -10.40
C GLU A 284 -9.17 18.14 -9.93
N GLU A 285 -9.17 16.91 -9.40
CA GLU A 285 -10.36 16.30 -8.81
C GLU A 285 -10.67 16.92 -7.42
N GLY A 286 -9.64 17.30 -6.67
CA GLY A 286 -9.69 17.71 -5.27
C GLY A 286 -9.63 16.51 -4.32
N LEU A 287 -8.72 16.53 -3.34
CA LEU A 287 -8.45 15.39 -2.46
C LEU A 287 -9.70 14.88 -1.73
N GLU A 288 -10.56 15.77 -1.26
CA GLU A 288 -11.80 15.38 -0.57
C GLU A 288 -12.77 14.63 -1.52
N ASN A 289 -12.84 15.03 -2.79
CA ASN A 289 -13.63 14.33 -3.81
C ASN A 289 -13.00 12.96 -4.13
N VAL A 290 -11.66 12.88 -4.18
CA VAL A 290 -10.93 11.60 -4.35
C VAL A 290 -11.29 10.64 -3.21
N PHE A 291 -11.29 11.10 -1.96
CA PHE A 291 -11.64 10.27 -0.80
C PHE A 291 -13.12 9.86 -0.82
N ALA A 292 -14.01 10.78 -1.16
CA ALA A 292 -15.45 10.49 -1.29
C ALA A 292 -15.71 9.45 -2.38
N ARG A 293 -15.06 9.57 -3.56
CA ARG A 293 -15.15 8.60 -4.64
C ARG A 293 -14.70 7.19 -4.19
N HIS A 294 -13.54 7.10 -3.52
CA HIS A 294 -13.04 5.82 -3.01
C HIS A 294 -13.98 5.20 -1.97
N SER A 295 -14.53 6.02 -1.06
CA SER A 295 -15.51 5.58 -0.06
C SER A 295 -16.78 5.02 -0.72
N ARG A 296 -17.29 5.74 -1.72
CA ARG A 296 -18.48 5.36 -2.48
C ARG A 296 -18.28 4.06 -3.27
N LEU A 297 -17.16 3.93 -3.99
CA LEU A 297 -16.84 2.71 -4.73
C LEU A 297 -16.57 1.51 -3.79
N GLY A 298 -15.93 1.76 -2.66
CA GLY A 298 -15.74 0.76 -1.61
C GLY A 298 -17.07 0.26 -1.04
N GLU A 299 -18.01 1.16 -0.73
CA GLU A 299 -19.33 0.74 -0.23
C GLU A 299 -20.15 0.00 -1.28
N ALA A 300 -20.15 0.45 -2.54
CA ALA A 300 -20.79 -0.28 -3.64
C ALA A 300 -20.24 -1.71 -3.76
N THR A 301 -18.92 -1.88 -3.65
CA THR A 301 -18.27 -3.21 -3.66
C THR A 301 -18.74 -4.07 -2.49
N ARG A 302 -18.78 -3.51 -1.27
CA ARG A 302 -19.24 -4.23 -0.07
C ARG A 302 -20.72 -4.64 -0.15
N ARG A 303 -21.56 -3.79 -0.73
CA ARG A 303 -22.97 -4.13 -0.99
C ARG A 303 -23.12 -5.31 -1.94
N ALA A 304 -22.34 -5.31 -3.04
CA ALA A 304 -22.31 -6.46 -3.96
C ALA A 304 -21.90 -7.75 -3.24
N VAL A 305 -20.85 -7.70 -2.42
CA VAL A 305 -20.35 -8.86 -1.66
C VAL A 305 -21.42 -9.41 -0.70
N ARG A 306 -22.10 -8.52 0.05
CA ARG A 306 -23.19 -8.92 0.95
C ARG A 306 -24.39 -9.50 0.19
N ALA A 307 -24.76 -8.91 -0.95
CA ALA A 307 -25.86 -9.41 -1.78
C ALA A 307 -25.55 -10.79 -2.39
N TRP A 308 -24.26 -11.07 -2.69
CA TRP A 308 -23.84 -12.44 -3.04
C TRP A 308 -23.94 -13.43 -1.88
N GLY A 309 -24.15 -12.98 -0.65
CA GLY A 309 -24.14 -13.82 0.55
C GLY A 309 -22.71 -14.21 0.97
N LEU A 310 -21.69 -13.47 0.51
CA LEU A 310 -20.29 -13.67 0.89
C LEU A 310 -19.90 -12.77 2.06
N GLU A 311 -18.93 -13.21 2.84
CA GLU A 311 -18.45 -12.50 4.02
C GLU A 311 -17.27 -11.59 3.68
N ILE A 312 -17.30 -10.34 4.19
CA ILE A 312 -16.16 -9.42 4.17
C ILE A 312 -15.22 -9.79 5.32
N LEU A 313 -13.91 -9.88 5.06
CA LEU A 313 -12.93 -10.31 6.07
C LEU A 313 -12.88 -9.36 7.27
N CYS A 314 -12.85 -8.05 7.04
CA CYS A 314 -12.90 -7.05 8.11
C CYS A 314 -14.24 -7.14 8.85
N SER A 315 -14.21 -7.26 10.17
CA SER A 315 -15.43 -7.49 10.99
C SER A 315 -16.09 -6.20 11.44
N ASN A 316 -15.32 -5.11 11.58
CA ASN A 316 -15.81 -3.82 12.04
C ASN A 316 -16.07 -2.87 10.87
N PRO A 317 -17.32 -2.43 10.63
CA PRO A 317 -17.64 -1.48 9.57
C PRO A 317 -16.89 -0.15 9.64
N GLU A 318 -16.53 0.33 10.83
CA GLU A 318 -15.73 1.54 11.02
C GLU A 318 -14.26 1.38 10.58
N GLU A 319 -13.82 0.14 10.37
CA GLU A 319 -12.46 -0.21 9.97
C GLU A 319 -12.40 -0.72 8.52
N TYR A 320 -13.49 -0.61 7.76
CA TYR A 320 -13.48 -0.98 6.34
C TYR A 320 -12.52 -0.12 5.54
N SER A 321 -11.71 -0.79 4.72
CA SER A 321 -10.86 -0.10 3.75
C SER A 321 -11.67 0.51 2.61
N ASN A 322 -11.34 1.75 2.24
CA ASN A 322 -11.85 2.38 1.03
C ASN A 322 -10.94 2.16 -0.19
N SER A 323 -9.84 1.39 -0.04
CA SER A 323 -8.92 1.05 -1.14
C SER A 323 -9.15 -0.35 -1.70
N LEU A 324 -9.69 -1.25 -0.89
CA LEU A 324 -9.93 -2.63 -1.28
C LEU A 324 -10.99 -3.29 -0.40
N THR A 325 -11.59 -4.37 -0.91
CA THR A 325 -12.45 -5.27 -0.14
C THR A 325 -11.87 -6.68 -0.20
N ALA A 326 -11.59 -7.29 0.95
CA ALA A 326 -11.18 -8.68 1.08
C ALA A 326 -12.41 -9.55 1.34
N VAL A 327 -12.61 -10.58 0.52
CA VAL A 327 -13.81 -11.42 0.52
C VAL A 327 -13.43 -12.84 0.91
N LEU A 328 -14.07 -13.38 1.94
CA LEU A 328 -13.94 -14.76 2.37
C LEU A 328 -14.65 -15.70 1.40
N MET A 329 -13.96 -16.78 1.01
CA MET A 329 -14.57 -17.86 0.26
C MET A 329 -15.28 -18.84 1.21
N PRO A 330 -16.42 -19.42 0.80
CA PRO A 330 -17.02 -20.55 1.53
C PRO A 330 -16.00 -21.68 1.68
N GLY A 331 -15.93 -22.33 2.85
CA GLY A 331 -14.83 -23.21 3.26
C GLY A 331 -14.47 -24.39 2.34
N ALA A 332 -15.39 -24.79 1.45
CA ALA A 332 -15.15 -25.84 0.45
C ALA A 332 -14.50 -25.35 -0.86
N TYR A 333 -14.30 -24.04 -1.03
CA TYR A 333 -13.85 -23.42 -2.27
C TYR A 333 -12.52 -22.68 -2.08
N ASN A 334 -11.62 -22.83 -3.06
CA ASN A 334 -10.33 -22.15 -3.04
C ASN A 334 -10.41 -20.82 -3.83
N ALA A 335 -10.06 -19.72 -3.18
CA ALA A 335 -10.07 -18.40 -3.78
C ALA A 335 -9.07 -18.27 -4.97
N ASP A 336 -7.94 -18.99 -4.93
CA ASP A 336 -6.95 -18.93 -6.00
C ASP A 336 -7.46 -19.61 -7.26
N ASP A 337 -8.23 -20.70 -7.16
CA ASP A 337 -8.87 -21.35 -8.30
C ASP A 337 -9.91 -20.43 -8.97
N LEU A 338 -10.74 -19.74 -8.17
CA LEU A 338 -11.67 -18.73 -8.67
C LEU A 338 -10.94 -17.60 -9.42
N ARG A 339 -9.86 -17.08 -8.84
CA ARG A 339 -9.05 -16.01 -9.45
C ARG A 339 -8.40 -16.44 -10.76
N GLN A 340 -7.87 -17.65 -10.82
CA GLN A 340 -7.29 -18.22 -12.05
C GLN A 340 -8.35 -18.41 -13.15
N LEU A 341 -9.54 -18.89 -12.78
CA LEU A 341 -10.67 -19.00 -13.69
C LEU A 341 -11.06 -17.64 -14.30
N ILE A 342 -11.21 -16.61 -13.44
CA ILE A 342 -11.55 -15.24 -13.84
C ILE A 342 -10.46 -14.66 -14.76
N LEU A 343 -9.19 -14.82 -14.41
CA LEU A 343 -8.07 -14.37 -15.24
C LEU A 343 -8.12 -15.03 -16.62
N LYS A 344 -8.29 -16.36 -16.67
CA LYS A 344 -8.31 -17.11 -17.93
C LYS A 344 -9.52 -16.79 -18.80
N LYS A 345 -10.69 -16.55 -18.20
CA LYS A 345 -11.96 -16.36 -18.94
C LYS A 345 -12.22 -14.89 -19.32
N PHE A 346 -11.83 -13.95 -18.46
CA PHE A 346 -12.24 -12.56 -18.60
C PHE A 346 -11.04 -11.59 -18.67
N ASN A 347 -9.80 -12.07 -18.68
CA ASN A 347 -8.60 -11.24 -18.65
C ASN A 347 -8.62 -10.23 -17.47
N MET A 348 -9.09 -10.68 -16.29
CA MET A 348 -9.21 -9.85 -15.10
C MET A 348 -8.40 -10.43 -13.94
N SER A 349 -7.52 -9.63 -13.34
CA SER A 349 -6.74 -9.98 -12.16
C SER A 349 -7.41 -9.48 -10.89
N LEU A 350 -7.59 -10.38 -9.91
CA LEU A 350 -7.98 -10.06 -8.54
C LEU A 350 -6.83 -10.35 -7.57
N GLY A 351 -6.80 -9.64 -6.44
CA GLY A 351 -5.80 -9.85 -5.40
C GLY A 351 -5.88 -11.25 -4.77
N THR A 352 -4.73 -11.90 -4.54
CA THR A 352 -4.65 -13.19 -3.83
C THR A 352 -4.69 -12.98 -2.32
N GLY A 353 -5.11 -13.96 -1.55
CA GLY A 353 -4.85 -14.04 -0.11
C GLY A 353 -3.36 -14.15 0.17
N LEU A 354 -2.87 -13.49 1.22
CA LEU A 354 -1.46 -13.49 1.61
C LEU A 354 -1.28 -14.18 2.98
N GLY A 355 -0.12 -14.80 3.19
CA GLY A 355 0.20 -15.48 4.43
C GLY A 355 -0.86 -16.51 4.84
N LYS A 356 -1.41 -16.40 6.07
CA LYS A 356 -2.43 -17.32 6.61
C LYS A 356 -3.80 -17.27 5.88
N LEU A 357 -3.99 -16.29 4.98
CA LEU A 357 -5.22 -16.12 4.17
C LEU A 357 -5.11 -16.69 2.76
N LYS A 358 -3.97 -17.28 2.38
CA LYS A 358 -3.76 -17.87 1.04
C LYS A 358 -4.82 -18.94 0.76
N GLY A 359 -5.45 -18.85 -0.42
CA GLY A 359 -6.53 -19.75 -0.85
C GLY A 359 -7.89 -19.52 -0.15
N LYS A 360 -7.92 -18.73 0.93
CA LYS A 360 -9.15 -18.50 1.72
C LYS A 360 -9.93 -17.26 1.30
N ILE A 361 -9.24 -16.27 0.75
CA ILE A 361 -9.82 -14.99 0.33
C ILE A 361 -9.37 -14.61 -1.07
N PHE A 362 -10.18 -13.81 -1.74
CA PHE A 362 -9.73 -12.94 -2.83
C PHE A 362 -9.94 -11.48 -2.45
N ARG A 363 -9.21 -10.58 -3.11
CA ARG A 363 -9.30 -9.14 -2.81
C ARG A 363 -9.67 -8.37 -4.07
N ILE A 364 -10.62 -7.46 -3.93
CA ILE A 364 -11.08 -6.55 -4.97
C ILE A 364 -10.44 -5.20 -4.69
N GLY A 365 -9.53 -4.74 -5.56
CA GLY A 365 -8.98 -3.38 -5.49
C GLY A 365 -9.98 -2.40 -6.10
N HIS A 366 -10.18 -1.25 -5.43
CA HIS A 366 -11.01 -0.17 -5.95
C HIS A 366 -10.37 1.20 -5.65
N LEU A 367 -9.04 1.28 -5.87
CA LEU A 367 -8.23 2.48 -5.62
C LEU A 367 -7.54 2.99 -6.89
N GLY A 368 -7.12 4.25 -6.86
CA GLY A 368 -6.44 4.93 -7.95
C GLY A 368 -7.43 5.60 -8.91
N ASP A 369 -7.10 5.64 -10.20
CA ASP A 369 -7.98 6.15 -11.27
C ASP A 369 -9.05 5.10 -11.60
N PHE A 370 -10.11 5.07 -10.81
CA PHE A 370 -11.14 4.05 -10.83
C PHE A 370 -12.53 4.68 -10.71
N ASN A 371 -13.46 4.27 -11.58
CA ASN A 371 -14.81 4.84 -11.66
C ASN A 371 -15.91 3.76 -11.59
N GLU A 372 -17.16 4.21 -11.65
CA GLU A 372 -18.35 3.36 -11.54
C GLU A 372 -18.43 2.30 -12.63
N LEU A 373 -18.08 2.63 -13.89
CA LEU A 373 -18.13 1.66 -15.00
C LEU A 373 -17.04 0.60 -14.88
N MET A 374 -15.86 0.99 -14.43
CA MET A 374 -14.78 0.03 -14.14
C MET A 374 -15.17 -0.90 -12.98
N LEU A 375 -15.85 -0.39 -11.95
CA LEU A 375 -16.37 -1.20 -10.86
C LEU A 375 -17.48 -2.15 -11.34
N ALA A 376 -18.45 -1.65 -12.13
CA ALA A 376 -19.52 -2.49 -12.70
C ALA A 376 -18.96 -3.66 -13.51
N GLY A 377 -17.97 -3.40 -14.39
CA GLY A 377 -17.27 -4.45 -15.13
C GLY A 377 -16.54 -5.45 -14.23
N THR A 378 -15.89 -4.97 -13.19
CA THR A 378 -15.20 -5.79 -12.20
C THR A 378 -16.17 -6.72 -11.46
N LEU A 379 -17.25 -6.18 -10.93
CA LEU A 379 -18.27 -6.95 -10.20
C LEU A 379 -18.97 -7.95 -11.11
N SER A 380 -19.28 -7.58 -12.37
CA SER A 380 -19.83 -8.49 -13.37
C SER A 380 -18.88 -9.67 -13.66
N GLY A 381 -17.59 -9.41 -13.81
CA GLY A 381 -16.61 -10.47 -14.00
C GLY A 381 -16.49 -11.40 -12.80
N ILE A 382 -16.61 -10.88 -11.58
CA ILE A 382 -16.61 -11.69 -10.35
C ILE A 382 -17.90 -12.55 -10.29
N GLU A 383 -19.07 -11.96 -10.51
CA GLU A 383 -20.36 -12.68 -10.45
C GLU A 383 -20.42 -13.82 -11.49
N MET A 384 -19.95 -13.56 -12.72
CA MET A 384 -19.78 -14.60 -13.73
C MET A 384 -18.76 -15.68 -13.31
N GLY A 385 -17.66 -15.29 -12.68
CA GLY A 385 -16.63 -16.20 -12.17
C GLY A 385 -17.18 -17.12 -11.08
N LEU A 386 -17.94 -16.59 -10.12
CA LEU A 386 -18.60 -17.35 -9.05
C LEU A 386 -19.54 -18.41 -9.65
N ALA A 387 -20.36 -18.02 -10.65
CA ALA A 387 -21.26 -18.93 -11.34
C ALA A 387 -20.50 -20.06 -12.07
N LEU A 388 -19.44 -19.73 -12.81
CA LEU A 388 -18.62 -20.71 -13.53
C LEU A 388 -17.86 -21.65 -12.60
N ALA A 389 -17.39 -21.16 -11.47
CA ALA A 389 -16.71 -21.95 -10.44
C ALA A 389 -17.69 -22.75 -9.57
N LYS A 390 -19.00 -22.61 -9.80
CA LYS A 390 -20.09 -23.25 -9.01
C LYS A 390 -19.98 -22.96 -7.50
N VAL A 391 -19.47 -21.78 -7.14
CA VAL A 391 -19.46 -21.30 -5.77
C VAL A 391 -20.92 -20.97 -5.38
N PRO A 392 -21.43 -21.39 -4.21
CA PRO A 392 -22.74 -20.97 -3.74
C PRO A 392 -22.80 -19.47 -3.52
N PHE A 393 -23.68 -18.76 -4.21
CA PHE A 393 -23.90 -17.32 -4.03
C PHE A 393 -25.32 -16.95 -4.52
N SER A 394 -25.83 -15.83 -4.04
CA SER A 394 -27.06 -15.22 -4.53
C SER A 394 -26.74 -14.27 -5.69
N LYS A 395 -27.50 -14.32 -6.78
CA LYS A 395 -27.37 -13.37 -7.89
C LYS A 395 -27.86 -11.99 -7.49
N GLY A 396 -27.37 -10.95 -8.18
CA GLY A 396 -27.87 -9.58 -8.02
C GLY A 396 -26.92 -8.64 -7.29
N GLY A 397 -25.70 -9.08 -6.94
CA GLY A 397 -24.72 -8.19 -6.31
C GLY A 397 -24.32 -7.03 -7.22
N VAL A 398 -24.23 -7.27 -8.54
CA VAL A 398 -23.98 -6.19 -9.51
C VAL A 398 -25.12 -5.17 -9.48
N THR A 399 -26.38 -5.63 -9.47
CA THR A 399 -27.56 -4.76 -9.42
C THR A 399 -27.56 -3.92 -8.14
N GLU A 400 -27.31 -4.53 -6.97
CA GLU A 400 -27.27 -3.84 -5.69
C GLU A 400 -26.20 -2.72 -5.67
N ALA A 401 -25.02 -2.98 -6.28
CA ALA A 401 -23.99 -1.96 -6.41
C ALA A 401 -24.43 -0.83 -7.34
N LEU A 402 -25.04 -1.13 -8.48
CA LEU A 402 -25.53 -0.14 -9.44
C LEU A 402 -26.66 0.71 -8.88
N ASP A 403 -27.60 0.10 -8.16
CA ASP A 403 -28.68 0.81 -7.49
C ASP A 403 -28.12 1.83 -6.49
N TYR A 404 -27.16 1.44 -5.68
CA TYR A 404 -26.44 2.36 -4.79
C TYR A 404 -25.72 3.48 -5.54
N LEU A 405 -24.98 3.13 -6.61
CA LEU A 405 -24.22 4.13 -7.41
C LEU A 405 -25.14 5.06 -8.20
N SER A 406 -26.38 4.68 -8.47
CA SER A 406 -27.38 5.50 -9.14
C SER A 406 -28.08 6.50 -8.22
N THR A 407 -27.94 6.35 -6.89
CA THR A 407 -28.46 7.34 -5.95
C THR A 407 -27.61 8.60 -6.03
N ARG A 408 -28.26 9.77 -6.22
CA ARG A 408 -27.59 11.08 -6.12
C ARG A 408 -27.19 11.29 -4.65
N GLN A 409 -25.94 11.59 -4.43
CA GLN A 409 -25.47 12.14 -3.14
C GLN A 409 -25.68 13.63 -3.11
#